data_8c217d65a33b58b22cdc6c3cba880c5e
#
_entry.id   8c217d65a33b58b22cdc6c3cba880c5e
#
_cell.length_a   1.000
_cell.length_b   1.000
_cell.length_c   1.000
_cell.angle_alpha   90.00
_cell.angle_beta   90.00
_cell.angle_gamma   90.00
#
_symmetry.space_group_name_H-M   'P 1'
#
loop_
_entity.id
_entity.type
_entity.pdbx_description
1 polymer ?
#
loop_
_entity_poly.entity_id
_entity_poly.type
_entity_poly.pdbx_seq_one_letter_code
_entity_poly.pdbx_strand_id
1 'polypeptide(L)'
;MRRFSHMEARMNIQVVLSQLSTEDKIRLCSGKDFWHIESNPELEIPEIMVTDGPHGLRKQLGDSDQLGISDSFPSVCFPTASLSACSWDKELLYKMGQVLGEE
;
A
#
# COMPACT_ATOMS: atom_id res chain seq x y z
N MET A 1 -1.53 -18.68 5.48
CA MET A 1 -0.41 -18.08 4.76
C MET A 1 -0.42 -18.63 3.33
N ARG A 2 -1.07 -17.95 2.40
CA ARG A 2 -1.14 -18.41 1.00
C ARG A 2 0.06 -17.81 0.26
N ARG A 3 0.99 -18.66 -0.15
CA ARG A 3 2.03 -18.30 -1.11
C ARG A 3 1.31 -17.86 -2.41
N PHE A 4 1.43 -16.59 -2.74
CA PHE A 4 1.17 -16.14 -4.11
C PHE A 4 2.20 -16.83 -5.00
N SER A 5 1.77 -17.82 -5.76
CA SER A 5 2.61 -18.41 -6.79
C SER A 5 2.84 -17.35 -7.86
N HIS A 6 4.09 -17.06 -8.13
CA HIS A 6 4.54 -16.24 -9.25
C HIS A 6 4.05 -16.84 -10.58
N MET A 7 2.83 -16.56 -10.97
CA MET A 7 2.42 -16.60 -12.36
C MET A 7 2.03 -15.18 -12.73
N GLU A 8 3.07 -14.35 -12.78
CA GLU A 8 3.00 -13.02 -13.33
C GLU A 8 2.79 -13.13 -14.84
N ALA A 9 1.53 -13.15 -15.25
CA ALA A 9 1.23 -12.50 -16.51
C ALA A 9 1.56 -11.02 -16.26
N ARG A 10 2.73 -10.55 -16.70
CA ARG A 10 3.11 -9.14 -16.64
C ARG A 10 2.04 -8.36 -17.37
N MET A 11 1.12 -7.78 -16.60
CA MET A 11 0.10 -6.89 -17.14
C MET A 11 0.84 -5.83 -17.95
N ASN A 12 0.54 -5.73 -19.23
CA ASN A 12 1.16 -4.70 -20.06
C ASN A 12 0.53 -3.35 -19.67
N ILE A 13 1.22 -2.62 -18.81
CA ILE A 13 0.75 -1.35 -18.25
C ILE A 13 0.31 -0.37 -19.35
N GLN A 14 1.00 -0.34 -20.49
CA GLN A 14 0.66 0.55 -21.60
C GLN A 14 -0.69 0.17 -22.24
N VAL A 15 -0.97 -1.12 -22.36
CA VAL A 15 -2.26 -1.60 -22.88
C VAL A 15 -3.37 -1.21 -21.91
N VAL A 16 -3.19 -1.48 -20.62
CA VAL A 16 -4.18 -1.13 -19.61
C VAL A 16 -4.43 0.38 -19.59
N LEU A 17 -3.38 1.19 -19.57
CA LEU A 17 -3.50 2.65 -19.60
C LEU A 17 -4.24 3.18 -20.83
N SER A 18 -4.09 2.52 -21.99
CA SER A 18 -4.80 2.91 -23.21
C SER A 18 -6.29 2.57 -23.19
N GLN A 19 -6.69 1.59 -22.40
CA GLN A 19 -8.07 1.14 -22.24
C GLN A 19 -8.83 1.89 -21.16
N LEU A 20 -8.12 2.45 -20.17
CA LEU A 20 -8.71 3.25 -19.10
C LEU A 20 -9.23 4.59 -19.64
N SER A 21 -10.47 4.90 -19.33
CA SER A 21 -11.03 6.24 -19.51
C SER A 21 -10.34 7.27 -18.60
N THR A 22 -10.52 8.54 -18.89
CA THR A 22 -10.02 9.60 -17.98
C THR A 22 -10.66 9.50 -16.59
N GLU A 23 -11.94 9.15 -16.54
CA GLU A 23 -12.66 8.99 -15.28
C GLU A 23 -12.11 7.82 -14.45
N ASP A 24 -11.83 6.67 -15.07
CA ASP A 24 -11.20 5.54 -14.38
C ASP A 24 -9.82 5.90 -13.83
N LYS A 25 -9.03 6.64 -14.60
CA LYS A 25 -7.72 7.13 -14.14
C LYS A 25 -7.84 8.04 -12.92
N ILE A 26 -8.84 8.93 -12.91
CA ILE A 26 -9.12 9.80 -11.77
C ILE A 26 -9.53 8.98 -10.56
N ARG A 27 -10.43 7.99 -10.72
CA ARG A 27 -10.85 7.11 -9.64
C ARG A 27 -9.69 6.34 -9.03
N LEU A 28 -8.83 5.76 -9.85
CA LEU A 28 -7.64 5.04 -9.40
C LEU A 28 -6.66 5.95 -8.61
N CYS A 29 -6.63 7.24 -8.90
CA CYS A 29 -5.81 8.20 -8.16
C CYS A 29 -6.49 8.74 -6.89
N SER A 30 -7.82 8.66 -6.80
CA SER A 30 -8.58 9.30 -5.70
C SER A 30 -8.75 8.40 -4.48
N GLY A 31 -8.57 7.09 -4.63
CA GLY A 31 -8.94 6.11 -3.63
C GLY A 31 -10.46 5.83 -3.59
N LYS A 32 -10.83 4.67 -3.10
CA LYS A 32 -12.21 4.20 -2.94
C LYS A 32 -12.77 4.57 -1.58
N ASP A 33 -11.98 4.34 -0.57
CA ASP A 33 -12.28 4.63 0.82
C ASP A 33 -10.99 5.01 1.57
N PHE A 34 -11.02 4.96 2.89
CA PHE A 34 -9.91 5.37 3.74
C PHE A 34 -8.65 4.51 3.56
N TRP A 35 -8.81 3.25 3.18
CA TRP A 35 -7.73 2.27 3.12
C TRP A 35 -7.56 1.59 1.75
N HIS A 36 -8.45 1.84 0.79
CA HIS A 36 -8.41 1.11 -0.48
C HIS A 36 -8.32 2.03 -1.69
N ILE A 37 -7.60 1.54 -2.68
CA ILE A 37 -7.61 2.09 -4.03
C ILE A 37 -8.75 1.43 -4.81
N GLU A 38 -9.40 2.18 -5.70
CA GLU A 38 -10.43 1.65 -6.59
C GLU A 38 -9.92 0.45 -7.39
N SER A 39 -10.83 -0.45 -7.71
CA SER A 39 -10.58 -1.55 -8.62
C SER A 39 -11.20 -1.27 -9.99
N ASN A 40 -10.69 -1.96 -11.01
CA ASN A 40 -11.35 -2.06 -12.31
C ASN A 40 -11.33 -3.53 -12.75
N PRO A 41 -12.38 -4.29 -12.41
CA PRO A 41 -12.44 -5.72 -12.70
C PRO A 41 -12.42 -6.05 -14.20
N GLU A 42 -12.91 -5.14 -15.06
CA GLU A 42 -12.91 -5.34 -16.51
C GLU A 42 -11.49 -5.37 -17.09
N LEU A 43 -10.58 -4.64 -16.46
CA LEU A 43 -9.16 -4.58 -16.82
C LEU A 43 -8.26 -5.37 -15.86
N GLU A 44 -8.86 -6.25 -15.04
CA GLU A 44 -8.16 -7.08 -14.06
C GLU A 44 -7.33 -6.26 -13.04
N ILE A 45 -7.70 -5.01 -12.78
CA ILE A 45 -7.08 -4.18 -11.75
C ILE A 45 -7.73 -4.52 -10.41
N PRO A 46 -7.00 -5.15 -9.48
CA PRO A 46 -7.55 -5.53 -8.19
C PRO A 46 -7.76 -4.32 -7.27
N GLU A 47 -8.65 -4.47 -6.30
CA GLU A 47 -8.68 -3.57 -5.15
C GLU A 47 -7.41 -3.77 -4.31
N ILE A 48 -6.71 -2.70 -4.03
CA ILE A 48 -5.46 -2.72 -3.27
C ILE A 48 -5.68 -1.97 -1.96
N MET A 49 -5.41 -2.65 -0.85
CA MET A 49 -5.37 -2.01 0.45
C MET A 49 -4.03 -1.29 0.63
N VAL A 50 -4.09 -0.07 1.10
CA VAL A 50 -2.93 0.75 1.46
C VAL A 50 -3.03 1.16 2.91
N THR A 51 -1.90 1.28 3.57
CA THR A 51 -1.82 1.73 4.96
C THR A 51 -0.80 2.85 5.08
N ASP A 52 -0.87 3.57 6.17
CA ASP A 52 0.13 4.55 6.54
C ASP A 52 0.81 4.18 7.88
N GLY A 53 1.59 5.05 8.40
CA GLY A 53 2.16 4.97 9.74
C GLY A 53 3.49 5.72 9.82
N PRO A 54 3.72 6.47 10.92
CA PRO A 54 4.94 7.27 11.05
C PRO A 54 6.19 6.41 11.32
N HIS A 55 6.04 5.27 11.98
CA HIS A 55 7.14 4.40 12.42
C HIS A 55 6.79 2.92 12.31
N GLY A 56 6.20 2.50 11.20
CA GLY A 56 5.65 1.19 10.95
C GLY A 56 4.24 1.31 10.40
N LEU A 57 3.58 0.20 10.14
CA LEU A 57 2.24 0.19 9.57
C LEU A 57 1.20 0.60 10.63
N ARG A 58 0.21 1.35 10.22
CA ARG A 58 -0.96 1.68 11.02
C ARG A 58 -2.23 1.40 10.22
N LYS A 59 -3.11 0.61 10.78
CA LYS A 59 -4.45 0.41 10.26
C LYS A 59 -5.42 0.29 11.42
N GLN A 60 -6.47 1.11 11.43
CA GLN A 60 -7.48 1.08 12.47
C GLN A 60 -8.40 -0.14 12.32
N LEU A 61 -8.92 -0.61 13.47
CA LEU A 61 -9.93 -1.65 13.53
C LEU A 61 -11.31 -1.01 13.21
N GLY A 62 -12.00 -1.54 12.21
CA GLY A 62 -13.31 -1.03 11.81
C GLY A 62 -13.26 0.25 10.98
N ASP A 63 -14.30 1.07 11.10
CA ASP A 63 -14.39 2.34 10.40
C ASP A 63 -13.33 3.31 10.93
N SER A 64 -12.60 3.91 10.00
CA SER A 64 -11.54 4.86 10.36
C SER A 64 -12.13 6.16 10.89
N ASP A 65 -11.65 6.60 12.03
CA ASP A 65 -11.86 7.97 12.47
C ASP A 65 -10.73 8.87 11.90
N GLN A 66 -11.06 10.12 11.60
CA GLN A 66 -10.08 11.08 11.10
C GLN A 66 -9.12 11.59 12.19
N LEU A 67 -9.36 11.25 13.44
CA LEU A 67 -8.58 11.70 14.59
C LEU A 67 -7.50 10.70 14.98
N GLY A 68 -7.59 9.45 14.51
CA GLY A 68 -6.63 8.39 14.82
C GLY A 68 -6.68 7.93 16.27
N ILE A 69 -7.84 8.04 16.92
CA ILE A 69 -8.05 7.70 18.34
C ILE A 69 -8.49 6.24 18.49
N SER A 70 -9.14 5.69 17.46
CA SER A 70 -9.62 4.30 17.47
C SER A 70 -8.46 3.31 17.53
N ASP A 71 -8.73 2.14 18.11
CA ASP A 71 -7.77 1.05 18.19
C ASP A 71 -7.26 0.64 16.81
N SER A 72 -6.00 0.30 16.75
CA SER A 72 -5.31 -0.14 15.54
C SER A 72 -4.87 -1.59 15.65
N PHE A 73 -4.66 -2.24 14.52
CA PHE A 73 -4.00 -3.53 14.49
C PHE A 73 -2.60 -3.42 15.10
N PRO A 74 -2.17 -4.41 15.92
CA PRO A 74 -0.79 -4.48 16.37
C PRO A 74 0.16 -4.57 15.19
N SER A 75 1.22 -3.79 15.21
CA SER A 75 2.25 -3.79 14.17
C SER A 75 3.64 -3.57 14.80
N VAL A 76 4.67 -3.85 14.02
CA VAL A 76 6.05 -3.64 14.47
C VAL A 76 6.38 -2.15 14.46
N CYS A 77 6.94 -1.66 15.55
CA CYS A 77 7.46 -0.30 15.62
C CYS A 77 8.87 -0.24 15.03
N PHE A 78 9.02 0.46 13.93
CA PHE A 78 10.31 0.70 13.29
C PHE A 78 10.99 1.96 13.85
N PRO A 79 12.30 2.12 13.61
CA PRO A 79 13.00 3.35 13.92
C PRO A 79 12.32 4.56 13.28
N THR A 80 12.36 5.70 13.96
CA THR A 80 11.80 6.94 13.41
C THR A 80 12.44 7.32 12.08
N ALA A 81 11.71 8.03 11.22
CA ALA A 81 12.23 8.49 9.93
C ALA A 81 13.49 9.37 10.10
N SER A 82 13.55 10.19 11.15
CA SER A 82 14.73 10.98 11.49
C SER A 82 15.93 10.12 11.88
N LEU A 83 15.71 9.02 12.61
CA LEU A 83 16.78 8.09 12.97
C LEU A 83 17.27 7.30 11.76
N SER A 84 16.37 6.75 10.95
CA SER A 84 16.72 6.03 9.74
C SER A 84 17.41 6.93 8.71
N ALA A 85 17.03 8.21 8.63
CA ALA A 85 17.68 9.19 7.75
C ALA A 85 19.13 9.51 8.18
N CYS A 86 19.51 9.28 9.43
CA CYS A 86 20.89 9.39 9.88
C CYS A 86 21.76 8.21 9.42
N SER A 87 21.16 7.13 8.96
CA SER A 87 21.88 6.00 8.40
C SER A 87 22.19 6.26 6.92
N TRP A 88 23.44 6.09 6.53
CA TRP A 88 23.86 6.12 5.14
C TRP A 88 23.91 4.71 4.53
N ASP A 89 23.45 3.71 5.27
CA ASP A 89 23.36 2.31 4.83
C ASP A 89 22.09 2.07 4.01
N LYS A 90 22.26 2.13 2.70
CA LYS A 90 21.15 1.92 1.75
C LYS A 90 20.60 0.49 1.78
N GLU A 91 21.45 -0.50 2.10
CA GLU A 91 21.02 -1.90 2.19
C GLU A 91 20.13 -2.12 3.40
N LEU A 92 20.48 -1.51 4.54
CA LEU A 92 19.64 -1.54 5.74
C LEU A 92 18.26 -0.93 5.46
N LEU A 93 18.22 0.24 4.83
CA LEU A 93 16.95 0.90 4.48
C LEU A 93 16.12 0.09 3.49
N TYR A 94 16.76 -0.56 2.53
CA TYR A 94 16.08 -1.45 1.60
C TYR A 94 15.47 -2.66 2.32
N LYS A 95 16.21 -3.31 3.22
CA LYS A 95 15.70 -4.42 4.05
C LYS A 95 14.54 -3.99 4.94
N MET A 96 14.64 -2.80 5.52
CA MET A 96 13.53 -2.23 6.31
C MET A 96 12.26 -2.07 5.46
N GLY A 97 12.40 -1.56 4.23
CA GLY A 97 11.29 -1.47 3.28
C GLY A 97 10.71 -2.84 2.88
N GLN A 98 11.56 -3.86 2.74
CA GLN A 98 11.08 -5.22 2.46
C GLN A 98 10.24 -5.77 3.63
N VAL A 99 10.70 -5.62 4.85
CA VAL A 99 9.96 -6.09 6.05
C VAL A 99 8.63 -5.35 6.19
N LEU A 100 8.62 -4.03 5.95
CA LEU A 100 7.37 -3.24 5.92
C LEU A 100 6.38 -3.73 4.85
N GLY A 101 6.90 -4.18 3.71
CA GLY A 101 6.06 -4.72 2.63
C GLY A 101 5.58 -6.16 2.87
N GLU A 102 6.19 -6.88 3.81
CA GLU A 102 5.80 -8.24 4.21
C GLU A 102 4.77 -8.25 5.36
N GLU A 103 4.70 -7.18 6.16
CA GLU A 103 3.79 -7.00 7.29
C GLU A 103 2.36 -6.68 6.83
#